data_5dd167c549c02d69e94e08ef8b0ffc9a
#
_entry.id   5dd167c549c02d69e94e08ef8b0ffc9a
#
_cell.length_a   1.000
_cell.length_b   1.000
_cell.length_c   1.000
_cell.angle_alpha   90.00
_cell.angle_beta   90.00
_cell.angle_gamma   90.00
#
_symmetry.space_group_name_H-M   'P 1'
#
loop_
_entity.id
_entity.type
_entity.pdbx_description
1 polymer ?
#
loop_
_entity_poly.entity_id
_entity_poly.type
_entity_poly.pdbx_seq_one_letter_code
_entity_poly.pdbx_strand_id
1 'polypeptide(L)'
;PSGQRLFEIGDLQARPEISAVTLIDGALRLEWRDGHVSTFDSGWLADHDLSEAARAARARQPRLWGKEIGNHLPEGDWPSIARDPAAELRWLEAYHTYGFGLLRNVPVEPGKVAEVGDHLGFVRTTNYGKLFDVISVPDPNNLANTALGLGVHSDNPYRDPTPGVQLLHCLESGAPGGDTLLVDGFAAAEQL
;
A
#
# COMPACT_ATOMS: atom_id res chain seq x y z
N PRO A 1 -7.29 -27.53 -7.00
CA PRO A 1 -8.06 -26.50 -7.71
C PRO A 1 -7.28 -25.18 -7.64
N SER A 2 -7.11 -24.52 -8.78
CA SER A 2 -6.32 -23.28 -8.88
C SER A 2 -7.06 -22.05 -8.33
N GLY A 3 -8.35 -22.17 -8.00
CA GLY A 3 -9.22 -21.04 -7.70
C GLY A 3 -9.52 -20.15 -8.90
N GLN A 4 -9.03 -20.53 -10.07
CA GLN A 4 -9.22 -19.77 -11.30
C GLN A 4 -10.63 -20.01 -11.86
N ARG A 5 -11.27 -18.95 -12.34
CA ARG A 5 -12.58 -19.03 -12.98
C ARG A 5 -12.47 -19.87 -14.26
N LEU A 6 -13.33 -20.88 -14.39
CA LEU A 6 -13.44 -21.72 -15.57
C LEU A 6 -14.57 -21.29 -16.51
N PHE A 7 -15.39 -20.35 -16.09
CA PHE A 7 -16.56 -19.87 -16.81
C PHE A 7 -16.27 -18.48 -17.38
N GLU A 8 -16.62 -18.27 -18.65
CA GLU A 8 -16.57 -16.98 -19.31
C GLU A 8 -17.97 -16.38 -19.42
N ILE A 9 -18.14 -15.09 -19.09
CA ILE A 9 -19.44 -14.44 -19.13
C ILE A 9 -20.05 -14.41 -20.55
N GLY A 10 -19.19 -14.45 -21.58
CA GLY A 10 -19.59 -14.54 -22.98
C GLY A 10 -20.21 -15.89 -23.39
N ASP A 11 -20.06 -16.93 -22.56
CA ASP A 11 -20.63 -18.25 -22.81
C ASP A 11 -22.12 -18.33 -22.40
N LEU A 12 -22.62 -17.30 -21.71
CA LEU A 12 -24.03 -17.21 -21.36
C LEU A 12 -24.89 -17.02 -22.62
N GLN A 13 -25.74 -18.01 -22.91
CA GLN A 13 -26.66 -17.98 -24.06
C GLN A 13 -27.83 -17.00 -23.86
N ALA A 14 -28.13 -16.66 -22.61
CA ALA A 14 -29.20 -15.73 -22.23
C ALA A 14 -28.84 -15.00 -20.94
N ARG A 15 -29.46 -13.85 -20.72
CA ARG A 15 -29.33 -13.13 -19.45
C ARG A 15 -29.88 -13.98 -18.31
N PRO A 16 -29.12 -14.23 -17.24
CA PRO A 16 -29.61 -14.98 -16.08
C PRO A 16 -30.83 -14.26 -15.45
N GLU A 17 -31.89 -15.01 -15.18
CA GLU A 17 -33.08 -14.49 -14.52
C GLU A 17 -33.35 -15.24 -13.22
N ILE A 18 -33.57 -14.50 -12.13
CA ILE A 18 -33.91 -15.07 -10.84
C ILE A 18 -35.37 -15.47 -10.86
N SER A 19 -35.69 -16.70 -10.46
CA SER A 19 -37.06 -17.23 -10.33
C SER A 19 -37.56 -17.17 -8.90
N ALA A 20 -36.71 -17.31 -7.89
CA ALA A 20 -37.08 -17.19 -6.49
C ALA A 20 -35.87 -16.66 -5.65
N VAL A 21 -36.23 -15.96 -4.58
CA VAL A 21 -35.29 -15.46 -3.57
C VAL A 21 -35.83 -15.88 -2.21
N THR A 22 -35.02 -16.56 -1.42
CA THR A 22 -35.41 -17.03 -0.09
C THR A 22 -34.26 -16.76 0.90
N LEU A 23 -34.60 -16.33 2.10
CA LEU A 23 -33.65 -16.24 3.23
C LEU A 23 -33.80 -17.50 4.08
N ILE A 24 -32.74 -18.29 4.22
CA ILE A 24 -32.70 -19.55 4.97
C ILE A 24 -31.47 -19.53 5.85
N ASP A 25 -31.66 -19.70 7.16
CA ASP A 25 -30.59 -19.83 8.16
C ASP A 25 -29.52 -18.71 8.07
N GLY A 26 -29.95 -17.48 7.75
CA GLY A 26 -29.05 -16.34 7.61
C GLY A 26 -28.30 -16.29 6.28
N ALA A 27 -28.62 -17.15 5.32
CA ALA A 27 -28.06 -17.13 3.97
C ALA A 27 -29.14 -16.71 2.94
N LEU A 28 -28.72 -15.96 1.93
CA LEU A 28 -29.56 -15.61 0.78
C LEU A 28 -29.46 -16.72 -0.26
N ARG A 29 -30.58 -17.42 -0.53
CA ARG A 29 -30.68 -18.44 -1.56
C ARG A 29 -31.41 -17.89 -2.76
N LEU A 30 -30.77 -17.97 -3.93
CA LEU A 30 -31.33 -17.58 -5.22
C LEU A 30 -31.58 -18.84 -6.07
N GLU A 31 -32.78 -18.95 -6.63
CA GLU A 31 -33.08 -19.94 -7.65
C GLU A 31 -33.16 -19.23 -9.02
N TRP A 32 -32.49 -19.78 -10.00
CA TRP A 32 -32.43 -19.21 -11.34
C TRP A 32 -33.38 -19.98 -12.27
N ARG A 33 -33.85 -19.35 -13.33
CA ARG A 33 -34.77 -19.99 -14.28
C ARG A 33 -34.20 -21.19 -15.00
N ASP A 34 -32.89 -21.28 -15.13
CA ASP A 34 -32.18 -22.41 -15.71
C ASP A 34 -32.02 -23.59 -14.75
N GLY A 35 -32.55 -23.50 -13.54
CA GLY A 35 -32.47 -24.51 -12.48
C GLY A 35 -31.23 -24.41 -11.61
N HIS A 36 -30.32 -23.47 -11.87
CA HIS A 36 -29.17 -23.22 -11.01
C HIS A 36 -29.63 -22.67 -9.65
N VAL A 37 -28.87 -22.97 -8.58
CA VAL A 37 -29.11 -22.45 -7.24
C VAL A 37 -27.81 -21.84 -6.72
N SER A 38 -27.88 -20.57 -6.29
CA SER A 38 -26.78 -19.89 -5.61
C SER A 38 -27.16 -19.63 -4.16
N THR A 39 -26.20 -19.81 -3.26
CA THR A 39 -26.37 -19.48 -1.85
C THR A 39 -25.25 -18.53 -1.43
N PHE A 40 -25.61 -17.43 -0.79
CA PHE A 40 -24.68 -16.42 -0.32
C PHE A 40 -24.84 -16.23 1.18
N ASP A 41 -23.76 -16.36 1.92
CA ASP A 41 -23.71 -16.01 3.34
C ASP A 41 -24.02 -14.52 3.55
N SER A 42 -24.84 -14.20 4.54
CA SER A 42 -25.24 -12.81 4.79
C SER A 42 -24.08 -11.94 5.30
N GLY A 43 -23.16 -12.51 6.05
CA GLY A 43 -21.93 -11.82 6.47
C GLY A 43 -21.07 -11.48 5.26
N TRP A 44 -20.87 -12.46 4.36
CA TRP A 44 -20.15 -12.22 3.13
C TRP A 44 -20.80 -11.11 2.28
N LEU A 45 -22.12 -11.11 2.15
CA LEU A 45 -22.84 -10.05 1.42
C LEU A 45 -22.66 -8.68 2.07
N ALA A 46 -22.71 -8.61 3.40
CA ALA A 46 -22.49 -7.37 4.14
C ALA A 46 -21.07 -6.84 3.96
N ASP A 47 -20.07 -7.72 4.00
CA ASP A 47 -18.66 -7.37 3.79
C ASP A 47 -18.39 -6.89 2.35
N HIS A 48 -19.18 -7.35 1.38
CA HIS A 48 -19.07 -7.01 -0.04
C HIS A 48 -20.14 -6.04 -0.53
N ASP A 49 -20.88 -5.41 0.39
CA ASP A 49 -21.85 -4.38 0.05
C ASP A 49 -21.19 -3.22 -0.69
N LEU A 50 -21.70 -2.87 -1.86
CA LEU A 50 -21.20 -1.81 -2.73
C LEU A 50 -22.01 -0.51 -2.60
N SER A 51 -22.92 -0.42 -1.62
CA SER A 51 -23.64 0.82 -1.33
C SER A 51 -22.63 1.95 -1.01
N GLU A 52 -23.05 3.18 -1.24
CA GLU A 52 -22.22 4.35 -0.94
C GLU A 52 -21.85 4.40 0.56
N ALA A 53 -22.80 4.10 1.44
CA ALA A 53 -22.58 4.05 2.88
C ALA A 53 -21.54 2.99 3.28
N ALA A 54 -21.63 1.77 2.73
CA ALA A 54 -20.68 0.70 3.02
C ALA A 54 -19.28 1.00 2.45
N ARG A 55 -19.20 1.60 1.26
CA ARG A 55 -17.93 2.05 0.68
C ARG A 55 -17.30 3.17 1.52
N ALA A 56 -18.09 4.14 1.97
CA ALA A 56 -17.64 5.21 2.84
C ALA A 56 -17.13 4.68 4.19
N ALA A 57 -17.82 3.68 4.77
CA ALA A 57 -17.42 3.03 6.01
C ALA A 57 -16.08 2.27 5.89
N ARG A 58 -15.81 1.69 4.71
CA ARG A 58 -14.55 1.00 4.41
C ARG A 58 -13.46 1.92 3.85
N ALA A 59 -13.80 3.16 3.52
CA ALA A 59 -12.83 4.12 3.01
C ALA A 59 -11.74 4.38 4.05
N ARG A 60 -10.50 4.39 3.61
CA ARG A 60 -9.38 4.74 4.47
C ARG A 60 -9.59 6.16 5.01
N GLN A 61 -9.57 6.27 6.34
CA GLN A 61 -9.52 7.54 7.03
C GLN A 61 -8.06 7.80 7.43
N PRO A 62 -7.33 8.68 6.73
CA PRO A 62 -5.95 8.98 7.10
C PRO A 62 -5.94 9.62 8.49
N ARG A 63 -5.02 9.17 9.33
CA ARG A 63 -4.74 9.84 10.59
C ARG A 63 -3.73 10.95 10.32
N LEU A 64 -4.22 12.17 10.27
CA LEU A 64 -3.38 13.33 10.04
C LEU A 64 -2.39 13.53 11.19
N TRP A 65 -1.22 14.02 10.85
CA TRP A 65 -0.17 14.28 11.82
C TRP A 65 0.62 15.56 11.50
N GLY A 66 1.25 16.11 12.52
CA GLY A 66 2.15 17.24 12.44
C GLY A 66 3.46 16.91 13.16
N LYS A 67 4.13 17.94 13.68
CA LYS A 67 5.43 17.80 14.35
C LYS A 67 5.41 16.86 15.56
N GLU A 68 4.25 16.63 16.17
CA GLU A 68 4.06 15.74 17.32
C GLU A 68 4.37 14.29 17.02
N ILE A 69 4.28 13.86 15.76
CA ILE A 69 4.64 12.48 15.32
C ILE A 69 6.10 12.16 15.65
N GLY A 70 6.96 13.18 15.75
CA GLY A 70 8.36 13.01 16.13
C GLY A 70 8.56 12.38 17.52
N ASN A 71 7.56 12.45 18.40
CA ASN A 71 7.59 11.82 19.71
C ASN A 71 7.24 10.31 19.68
N HIS A 72 6.59 9.84 18.61
CA HIS A 72 6.07 8.48 18.47
C HIS A 72 6.14 8.05 17.00
N LEU A 73 7.36 7.95 16.48
CA LEU A 73 7.59 7.53 15.09
C LEU A 73 7.09 6.09 14.87
N PRO A 74 6.47 5.79 13.73
CA PRO A 74 6.08 4.42 13.35
C PRO A 74 7.32 3.60 13.00
N GLU A 75 8.00 3.10 14.04
CA GLU A 75 9.25 2.34 13.90
C GLU A 75 9.04 0.84 14.03
N GLY A 76 9.85 0.07 13.32
CA GLY A 76 9.95 -1.37 13.43
C GLY A 76 11.39 -1.85 13.41
N ASP A 77 11.65 -2.97 14.07
CA ASP A 77 12.94 -3.65 14.08
C ASP A 77 12.98 -4.68 12.96
N TRP A 78 13.84 -4.45 11.95
CA TRP A 78 13.91 -5.32 10.78
C TRP A 78 14.13 -6.80 11.09
N PRO A 79 15.11 -7.19 11.95
CA PRO A 79 15.27 -8.59 12.31
C PRO A 79 14.04 -9.25 12.93
N SER A 80 13.22 -8.50 13.65
CA SER A 80 11.96 -8.98 14.21
C SER A 80 10.89 -9.12 13.13
N ILE A 81 10.72 -8.09 12.29
CA ILE A 81 9.75 -8.07 11.19
C ILE A 81 9.99 -9.21 10.20
N ALA A 82 11.25 -9.46 9.85
CA ALA A 82 11.62 -10.52 8.91
C ALA A 82 11.33 -11.95 9.40
N ARG A 83 11.00 -12.16 10.68
CA ARG A 83 10.82 -13.49 11.29
C ARG A 83 9.48 -13.69 11.98
N ASP A 84 8.83 -12.63 12.41
CA ASP A 84 7.58 -12.66 13.17
C ASP A 84 6.47 -11.93 12.43
N PRO A 85 5.50 -12.67 11.84
CA PRO A 85 4.36 -12.06 11.15
C PRO A 85 3.54 -11.10 12.01
N ALA A 86 3.55 -11.27 13.34
CA ALA A 86 2.84 -10.36 14.23
C ALA A 86 3.61 -9.03 14.38
N ALA A 87 4.94 -9.05 14.36
CA ALA A 87 5.74 -7.82 14.35
C ALA A 87 5.60 -7.09 13.00
N GLU A 88 5.60 -7.84 11.90
CA GLU A 88 5.37 -7.30 10.56
C GLU A 88 3.98 -6.64 10.47
N LEU A 89 2.94 -7.33 10.89
CA LEU A 89 1.57 -6.79 10.86
C LEU A 89 1.47 -5.48 11.65
N ARG A 90 1.99 -5.43 12.87
CA ARG A 90 1.95 -4.21 13.70
C ARG A 90 2.65 -3.03 13.01
N TRP A 91 3.78 -3.28 12.36
CA TRP A 91 4.50 -2.23 11.63
C TRP A 91 3.75 -1.79 10.37
N LEU A 92 3.17 -2.74 9.61
CA LEU A 92 2.35 -2.45 8.44
C LEU A 92 1.07 -1.67 8.80
N GLU A 93 0.43 -1.97 9.92
CA GLU A 93 -0.70 -1.22 10.44
C GLU A 93 -0.31 0.23 10.78
N ALA A 94 0.85 0.43 11.41
CA ALA A 94 1.36 1.76 11.70
C ALA A 94 1.72 2.52 10.39
N TYR A 95 2.39 1.85 9.45
CA TYR A 95 2.65 2.39 8.12
C TYR A 95 1.35 2.78 7.40
N HIS A 96 0.35 1.89 7.41
CA HIS A 96 -0.96 2.17 6.80
C HIS A 96 -1.66 3.38 7.44
N THR A 97 -1.52 3.53 8.75
CA THR A 97 -2.15 4.62 9.52
C THR A 97 -1.52 5.98 9.21
N TYR A 98 -0.20 6.06 9.17
CA TYR A 98 0.53 7.33 9.07
C TYR A 98 1.08 7.64 7.68
N GLY A 99 1.10 6.66 6.78
CA GLY A 99 1.61 6.81 5.41
C GLY A 99 3.13 6.75 5.28
N PHE A 100 3.85 6.55 6.38
CA PHE A 100 5.29 6.30 6.41
C PHE A 100 5.67 5.34 7.54
N GLY A 101 6.86 4.78 7.48
CA GLY A 101 7.39 3.93 8.54
C GLY A 101 8.91 3.90 8.50
N LEU A 102 9.53 3.70 9.65
CA LEU A 102 10.97 3.55 9.81
C LEU A 102 11.32 2.10 10.16
N LEU A 103 12.31 1.56 9.49
CA LEU A 103 12.89 0.26 9.82
C LEU A 103 14.27 0.47 10.43
N ARG A 104 14.43 0.02 11.66
CA ARG A 104 15.71 0.02 12.38
C ARG A 104 16.45 -1.30 12.16
N ASN A 105 17.75 -1.27 12.30
CA ASN A 105 18.62 -2.45 12.24
C ASN A 105 18.57 -3.21 10.92
N VAL A 106 18.25 -2.54 9.82
CA VAL A 106 18.53 -3.06 8.48
C VAL A 106 20.05 -3.05 8.30
N PRO A 107 20.70 -4.16 7.87
CA PRO A 107 22.15 -4.17 7.66
C PRO A 107 22.58 -3.06 6.69
N VAL A 108 23.62 -2.31 7.06
CA VAL A 108 24.16 -1.20 6.27
C VAL A 108 25.05 -1.77 5.16
N GLU A 109 24.41 -2.37 4.17
CA GLU A 109 25.05 -3.03 3.03
C GLU A 109 24.32 -2.64 1.73
N PRO A 110 25.04 -2.42 0.62
CA PRO A 110 24.42 -2.19 -0.68
C PRO A 110 23.45 -3.32 -1.06
N GLY A 111 22.28 -2.96 -1.56
CA GLY A 111 21.25 -3.91 -2.00
C GLY A 111 20.29 -4.39 -0.91
N LYS A 112 20.53 -4.18 0.37
CA LYS A 112 19.62 -4.60 1.45
C LYS A 112 18.23 -3.96 1.36
N VAL A 113 18.14 -2.77 0.83
CA VAL A 113 16.83 -2.13 0.57
C VAL A 113 15.97 -2.95 -0.41
N ALA A 114 16.58 -3.63 -1.38
CA ALA A 114 15.84 -4.52 -2.28
C ALA A 114 15.33 -5.77 -1.56
N GLU A 115 16.12 -6.35 -0.67
CA GLU A 115 15.69 -7.50 0.14
C GLU A 115 14.50 -7.13 1.03
N VAL A 116 14.53 -5.96 1.65
CA VAL A 116 13.40 -5.43 2.41
C VAL A 116 12.17 -5.23 1.50
N GLY A 117 12.38 -4.64 0.33
CA GLY A 117 11.31 -4.43 -0.64
C GLY A 117 10.69 -5.74 -1.13
N ASP A 118 11.50 -6.73 -1.48
CA ASP A 118 11.04 -8.04 -1.96
C ASP A 118 10.36 -8.86 -0.83
N HIS A 119 10.69 -8.63 0.43
CA HIS A 119 9.99 -9.22 1.58
C HIS A 119 8.58 -8.62 1.75
N LEU A 120 8.46 -7.31 1.62
CA LEU A 120 7.18 -6.61 1.80
C LEU A 120 6.26 -6.74 0.59
N GLY A 121 6.81 -7.02 -0.59
CA GLY A 121 6.03 -7.15 -1.80
C GLY A 121 6.85 -7.08 -3.10
N PHE A 122 6.23 -6.60 -4.16
CA PHE A 122 6.84 -6.53 -5.48
C PHE A 122 7.58 -5.21 -5.69
N VAL A 123 8.89 -5.28 -5.94
CA VAL A 123 9.70 -4.10 -6.28
C VAL A 123 9.52 -3.73 -7.75
N ARG A 124 8.92 -2.58 -8.00
CA ARG A 124 8.68 -2.06 -9.36
C ARG A 124 9.96 -1.51 -9.98
N THR A 125 10.22 -1.89 -11.22
CA THR A 125 11.25 -1.26 -12.02
C THR A 125 10.73 0.07 -12.58
N THR A 126 11.49 1.14 -12.40
CA THR A 126 11.21 2.47 -12.96
C THR A 126 12.19 2.77 -14.10
N ASN A 127 12.09 3.96 -14.71
CA ASN A 127 13.09 4.45 -15.66
C ASN A 127 14.47 4.70 -15.01
N TYR A 128 14.54 4.72 -13.67
CA TYR A 128 15.80 4.79 -12.90
C TYR A 128 16.31 3.39 -12.50
N GLY A 129 15.63 2.32 -12.90
CA GLY A 129 15.91 0.96 -12.47
C GLY A 129 15.11 0.52 -11.25
N LYS A 130 15.49 -0.61 -10.65
CA LYS A 130 14.95 -1.09 -9.38
C LYS A 130 15.56 -0.36 -8.19
N LEU A 131 16.86 -0.10 -8.28
CA LEU A 131 17.67 0.59 -7.28
C LEU A 131 18.38 1.75 -7.96
N PHE A 132 18.55 2.82 -7.24
CA PHE A 132 19.39 3.95 -7.63
C PHE A 132 19.98 4.59 -6.39
N ASP A 133 21.19 5.13 -6.52
CA ASP A 133 21.88 5.80 -5.42
C ASP A 133 21.53 7.29 -5.39
N VAL A 134 21.31 7.81 -4.18
CA VAL A 134 21.15 9.24 -3.93
C VAL A 134 22.47 9.76 -3.35
N ILE A 135 23.34 10.21 -4.22
CA ILE A 135 24.68 10.71 -3.88
C ILE A 135 24.98 12.00 -4.64
N SER A 136 25.76 12.89 -4.06
CA SER A 136 26.28 14.05 -4.77
C SER A 136 27.38 13.64 -5.75
N VAL A 137 27.24 14.05 -7.01
CA VAL A 137 28.22 13.76 -8.06
C VAL A 137 28.69 15.05 -8.74
N PRO A 138 29.89 15.09 -9.33
CA PRO A 138 30.31 16.19 -10.19
C PRO A 138 29.38 16.30 -11.42
N ASP A 139 29.04 17.52 -11.84
CA ASP A 139 28.20 17.82 -12.99
C ASP A 139 26.84 17.03 -12.99
N PRO A 140 26.03 17.17 -11.92
CA PRO A 140 24.79 16.43 -11.79
C PRO A 140 23.74 16.92 -12.81
N ASN A 141 23.04 15.98 -13.43
CA ASN A 141 21.90 16.25 -14.31
C ASN A 141 20.55 16.12 -13.58
N ASN A 142 20.56 15.77 -12.28
CA ASN A 142 19.38 15.62 -11.43
C ASN A 142 19.65 16.34 -10.10
N LEU A 143 18.64 17.07 -9.60
CA LEU A 143 18.73 17.79 -8.34
C LEU A 143 19.01 16.87 -7.14
N ALA A 144 18.51 15.64 -7.17
CA ALA A 144 18.76 14.63 -6.15
C ALA A 144 20.26 14.20 -6.06
N ASN A 145 21.07 14.50 -7.08
CA ASN A 145 22.49 14.24 -7.10
C ASN A 145 23.34 15.49 -6.81
N THR A 146 22.75 16.50 -6.19
CA THR A 146 23.43 17.73 -5.76
C THR A 146 23.57 17.79 -4.25
N ALA A 147 24.39 18.70 -3.75
CA ALA A 147 24.46 19.04 -2.33
C ALA A 147 23.38 20.07 -1.91
N LEU A 148 22.46 20.44 -2.79
CA LEU A 148 21.40 21.40 -2.51
C LEU A 148 20.25 20.72 -1.78
N GLY A 149 19.61 21.46 -0.87
CA GLY A 149 18.37 21.00 -0.24
C GLY A 149 17.25 20.84 -1.27
N LEU A 150 16.55 19.71 -1.18
CA LEU A 150 15.37 19.44 -2.01
C LEU A 150 14.12 19.72 -1.18
N GLY A 151 13.22 20.56 -1.69
CA GLY A 151 11.95 20.86 -1.03
C GLY A 151 11.05 19.63 -0.94
N VAL A 152 10.05 19.69 -0.07
CA VAL A 152 9.07 18.61 0.11
C VAL A 152 8.33 18.37 -1.21
N HIS A 153 8.28 17.13 -1.66
CA HIS A 153 7.65 16.72 -2.91
C HIS A 153 7.21 15.27 -2.86
N SER A 154 6.43 14.87 -3.84
CA SER A 154 6.14 13.47 -4.14
C SER A 154 6.84 13.09 -5.42
N ASP A 155 7.46 11.92 -5.46
CA ASP A 155 8.12 11.44 -6.68
C ASP A 155 7.10 11.01 -7.73
N ASN A 156 7.32 11.46 -8.96
CA ASN A 156 6.55 11.09 -10.14
C ASN A 156 5.02 11.12 -9.98
N PRO A 157 4.41 12.18 -9.42
CA PRO A 157 2.97 12.23 -9.18
C PRO A 157 2.14 12.24 -10.48
N TYR A 158 2.79 12.53 -11.61
CA TYR A 158 2.20 12.55 -12.96
C TYR A 158 2.04 11.18 -13.59
N ARG A 159 2.49 10.10 -12.95
CA ARG A 159 2.36 8.73 -13.47
C ARG A 159 1.03 8.12 -13.08
N ASP A 160 0.49 7.29 -13.98
CA ASP A 160 -0.68 6.45 -13.73
C ASP A 160 -0.32 4.97 -14.01
N PRO A 161 -0.37 4.10 -13.01
CA PRO A 161 -0.54 4.41 -11.59
C PRO A 161 0.70 5.08 -10.99
N THR A 162 0.52 5.84 -9.92
CA THR A 162 1.61 6.43 -9.14
C THR A 162 2.57 5.36 -8.62
N PRO A 163 3.84 5.69 -8.32
CA PRO A 163 4.83 4.70 -7.85
C PRO A 163 4.44 3.91 -6.61
N GLY A 164 3.62 4.48 -5.74
CA GLY A 164 3.19 3.83 -4.49
C GLY A 164 4.16 4.11 -3.34
N VAL A 165 4.96 3.14 -2.96
CA VAL A 165 5.86 3.22 -1.81
C VAL A 165 7.30 3.36 -2.27
N GLN A 166 8.04 4.27 -1.64
CA GLN A 166 9.49 4.43 -1.84
C GLN A 166 10.21 3.97 -0.57
N LEU A 167 11.27 3.18 -0.74
CA LEU A 167 12.19 2.82 0.33
C LEU A 167 13.49 3.60 0.16
N LEU A 168 13.93 4.26 1.23
CA LEU A 168 15.20 4.96 1.29
C LEU A 168 16.05 4.34 2.38
N HIS A 169 17.25 3.87 2.03
CA HIS A 169 18.19 3.23 2.96
C HIS A 169 19.45 4.08 3.09
N CYS A 170 19.73 4.56 4.29
CA CYS A 170 20.95 5.29 4.58
C CYS A 170 22.13 4.31 4.71
N LEU A 171 23.01 4.31 3.73
CA LEU A 171 24.26 3.51 3.74
C LEU A 171 25.42 4.27 4.39
N GLU A 172 25.44 5.60 4.23
CA GLU A 172 26.50 6.45 4.78
C GLU A 172 25.93 7.81 5.14
N SER A 173 26.34 8.35 6.27
CA SER A 173 26.00 9.70 6.73
C SER A 173 27.26 10.36 7.29
N GLY A 174 28.19 10.71 6.39
CA GLY A 174 29.50 11.25 6.75
C GLY A 174 29.58 12.78 6.80
N ALA A 175 28.57 13.49 6.31
CA ALA A 175 28.53 14.94 6.27
C ALA A 175 27.45 15.50 7.20
N PRO A 176 27.65 16.72 7.78
CA PRO A 176 26.57 17.39 8.49
C PRO A 176 25.46 17.81 7.55
N GLY A 177 24.20 17.65 7.96
CA GLY A 177 23.00 17.88 7.15
C GLY A 177 22.51 16.61 6.46
N GLY A 178 21.72 16.76 5.42
CA GLY A 178 21.10 15.62 4.71
C GLY A 178 19.93 14.99 5.46
N ASP A 179 19.32 15.72 6.40
CA ASP A 179 18.14 15.26 7.11
C ASP A 179 16.96 15.08 6.16
N THR A 180 16.22 14.00 6.36
CA THR A 180 14.98 13.75 5.63
C THR A 180 13.82 14.42 6.36
N LEU A 181 13.13 15.32 5.67
CA LEU A 181 11.91 15.95 6.14
C LEU A 181 10.68 15.23 5.59
N LEU A 182 9.80 14.81 6.47
CA LEU A 182 8.51 14.22 6.10
C LEU A 182 7.39 15.21 6.41
N VAL A 183 6.43 15.32 5.51
CA VAL A 183 5.23 16.15 5.66
C VAL A 183 4.01 15.30 5.33
N ASP A 184 2.97 15.40 6.17
CA ASP A 184 1.68 14.81 5.86
C ASP A 184 1.01 15.60 4.74
N GLY A 185 0.96 15.01 3.54
CA GLY A 185 0.36 15.64 2.37
C GLY A 185 -1.15 15.84 2.50
N PHE A 186 -1.86 14.97 3.24
CA PHE A 186 -3.28 15.15 3.51
C PHE A 186 -3.54 16.31 4.46
N ALA A 187 -2.73 16.41 5.55
CA ALA A 187 -2.82 17.54 6.47
C ALA A 187 -2.48 18.87 5.76
N ALA A 188 -1.53 18.86 4.84
CA ALA A 188 -1.21 20.05 4.04
C ALA A 188 -2.36 20.42 3.08
N ALA A 189 -2.99 19.43 2.46
CA ALA A 189 -4.10 19.66 1.53
C ALA A 189 -5.36 20.21 2.24
N GLU A 190 -5.60 19.82 3.50
CA GLU A 190 -6.72 20.35 4.28
C GLU A 190 -6.56 21.83 4.68
N GLN A 191 -5.34 22.37 4.57
CA GLN A 191 -5.04 23.77 4.88
C GLN A 191 -5.14 24.72 3.67
N LEU A 192 -5.33 24.14 2.46
CA LEU A 192 -5.45 24.90 1.20
C LEU A 192 -6.92 25.22 0.88
#